data_f660301516d9958bd56cb0c9567c37af
#
_entry.id   f660301516d9958bd56cb0c9567c37af
#
_cell.length_a   1.000
_cell.length_b   1.000
_cell.length_c   1.000
_cell.angle_alpha   90.00
_cell.angle_beta   90.00
_cell.angle_gamma   90.00
#
_symmetry.space_group_name_H-M   'P 1'
#
loop_
_entity.id
_entity.type
_entity.pdbx_description
1 polymer ?
#
loop_
_entity_poly.entity_id
_entity_poly.type
_entity_poly.pdbx_seq_one_letter_code
_entity_poly.pdbx_strand_id
1 'polypeptide(L)'
;MSRLKVVSSDRVNTTTKKLMKEFTQRIVANPPGVCPVDMQLAFLKTCHAQTCGKCVPCRVGLEKLEDLLESVLDNTATERTLDLIEKTATNIKNSADCAIGFESARMVLAGFEGFKEDYYSHVREHKCTGAFEQPIPCVTLCPANVDIPGYIALAGADRCEDAVRLIRKDNPFPTACALICEHPCEARCRRTMIDDAVNIRGMKRYVVDKARSNEVPVPECAPSTGKRVAIVGGGPSGLTAAYFLQLMGHQVTVFEEKSKLGGMLRYGIPNYRFPRVRLQEDIDAILSTGIEVQLNANIGTKELEELNQQYDATYIAIGAHTDKKLGLEGEDSGNVISAVDMLREIGDDKYPDFTGKRVIVVGGGNVAMDCARTAIRAHAKTVSIVYRRRQDDMTALPEEVEGAIAEGIELLTLKAPLRIEADENGNAAALWVQPQMIGPVRGGRPSPKKATKPEERLECDVILMAVGQDIVSKPFEKAGIAVNRGCLQADATGALNRVGMYAGGDCVSGPATVIKAIAAGKVAAANIDEFLGFNHQISVDVNIPEPLLTDKTPCGRVNLAEKESWARRDNFEHIEYTMSEEEAVQEASRCLRCDKHGCGMLRGGRQDRW
;
A
#
# COMPACT_ATOMS: atom_id res chain seq x y z
N MET A 1 -44.37 45.02 -7.26
CA MET A 1 -42.91 44.76 -7.16
C MET A 1 -42.66 43.36 -7.69
N SER A 2 -41.94 43.26 -8.79
CA SER A 2 -41.59 41.95 -9.39
C SER A 2 -40.71 41.13 -8.45
N ARG A 3 -41.15 39.91 -8.11
CA ARG A 3 -40.38 38.96 -7.28
C ARG A 3 -39.36 38.16 -8.10
N LEU A 4 -39.11 38.52 -9.34
CA LEU A 4 -38.16 37.85 -10.20
C LEU A 4 -36.75 38.37 -9.91
N LYS A 5 -35.94 37.59 -9.21
CA LYS A 5 -34.50 37.73 -9.21
C LYS A 5 -33.95 37.05 -10.46
N VAL A 6 -33.36 37.82 -11.35
CA VAL A 6 -32.57 37.28 -12.46
C VAL A 6 -31.33 36.64 -11.88
N VAL A 7 -31.27 35.31 -11.87
CA VAL A 7 -30.05 34.57 -11.52
C VAL A 7 -29.13 34.65 -12.73
N SER A 8 -27.92 35.20 -12.57
CA SER A 8 -26.95 35.28 -13.65
C SER A 8 -26.59 33.89 -14.17
N SER A 9 -26.41 33.78 -15.49
CA SER A 9 -25.94 32.54 -16.14
C SER A 9 -24.66 31.97 -15.49
N ASP A 10 -23.81 32.84 -14.96
CA ASP A 10 -22.56 32.48 -14.30
C ASP A 10 -22.75 31.64 -13.01
N ARG A 11 -23.82 31.94 -12.24
CA ARG A 11 -24.11 31.16 -11.02
C ARG A 11 -24.56 29.73 -11.37
N VAL A 12 -25.38 29.59 -12.39
CA VAL A 12 -25.86 28.27 -12.87
C VAL A 12 -24.69 27.47 -13.43
N ASN A 13 -23.86 28.09 -14.28
CA ASN A 13 -22.67 27.44 -14.82
C ASN A 13 -21.66 27.02 -13.73
N THR A 14 -21.50 27.85 -12.71
CA THR A 14 -20.62 27.54 -11.55
C THR A 14 -21.17 26.37 -10.76
N THR A 15 -22.48 26.32 -10.48
CA THR A 15 -23.14 25.22 -9.80
C THR A 15 -23.01 23.92 -10.59
N THR A 16 -23.29 23.96 -11.90
CA THR A 16 -23.15 22.80 -12.79
C THR A 16 -21.72 22.28 -12.82
N LYS A 17 -20.72 23.15 -12.96
CA LYS A 17 -19.30 22.76 -12.93
C LYS A 17 -18.90 22.11 -11.59
N LYS A 18 -19.43 22.62 -10.46
CA LYS A 18 -19.20 22.06 -9.14
C LYS A 18 -19.79 20.65 -9.04
N LEU A 19 -21.05 20.47 -9.42
CA LEU A 19 -21.72 19.17 -9.43
C LEU A 19 -21.01 18.16 -10.33
N MET A 20 -20.60 18.57 -11.53
CA MET A 20 -19.83 17.72 -12.44
C MET A 20 -18.48 17.32 -11.84
N LYS A 21 -17.80 18.24 -11.18
CA LYS A 21 -16.54 17.94 -10.48
C LYS A 21 -16.74 16.96 -9.32
N GLU A 22 -17.75 17.17 -8.50
CA GLU A 22 -18.10 16.28 -7.39
C GLU A 22 -18.49 14.89 -7.89
N PHE A 23 -19.26 14.81 -8.98
CA PHE A 23 -19.64 13.56 -9.62
C PHE A 23 -18.41 12.82 -10.19
N THR A 24 -17.54 13.51 -10.93
CA THR A 24 -16.30 12.95 -11.45
C THR A 24 -15.40 12.45 -10.31
N GLN A 25 -15.32 13.20 -9.21
CA GLN A 25 -14.55 12.76 -8.03
C GLN A 25 -15.15 11.51 -7.39
N ARG A 26 -16.48 11.36 -7.35
CA ARG A 26 -17.15 10.14 -6.87
C ARG A 26 -16.91 8.95 -7.80
N ILE A 27 -16.96 9.14 -9.11
CA ILE A 27 -16.61 8.09 -10.09
C ILE A 27 -15.17 7.61 -9.89
N VAL A 28 -14.22 8.52 -9.70
CA VAL A 28 -12.81 8.20 -9.48
C VAL A 28 -12.57 7.59 -8.08
N ALA A 29 -13.35 8.02 -7.07
CA ALA A 29 -13.23 7.54 -5.70
C ALA A 29 -14.03 6.27 -5.42
N ASN A 30 -15.09 6.00 -6.19
CA ASN A 30 -15.78 4.71 -6.12
C ASN A 30 -14.96 3.68 -6.88
N PRO A 31 -14.77 2.50 -6.30
CA PRO A 31 -14.22 1.40 -7.08
C PRO A 31 -15.07 1.22 -8.33
N PRO A 32 -14.47 0.97 -9.49
CA PRO A 32 -15.20 0.58 -10.69
C PRO A 32 -16.13 -0.56 -10.34
N GLY A 33 -17.31 -0.56 -10.93
CA GLY A 33 -18.31 -1.56 -10.71
C GLY A 33 -19.53 -1.12 -9.97
N VAL A 34 -19.69 0.14 -9.82
CA VAL A 34 -21.01 0.71 -9.63
C VAL A 34 -21.78 0.47 -10.93
N CYS A 35 -22.98 -0.07 -10.82
CA CYS A 35 -23.88 -0.23 -11.96
C CYS A 35 -24.00 1.12 -12.69
N PRO A 36 -23.77 1.19 -14.02
CA PRO A 36 -23.84 2.45 -14.75
C PRO A 36 -25.19 3.13 -14.63
N VAL A 37 -26.27 2.33 -14.58
CA VAL A 37 -27.64 2.85 -14.44
C VAL A 37 -27.84 3.51 -13.09
N ASP A 38 -27.39 2.86 -12.01
CA ASP A 38 -27.50 3.40 -10.66
C ASP A 38 -26.64 4.65 -10.45
N MET A 39 -25.43 4.65 -11.02
CA MET A 39 -24.56 5.82 -10.97
C MET A 39 -25.22 7.03 -11.64
N GLN A 40 -25.92 6.82 -12.75
CA GLN A 40 -26.64 7.88 -13.45
C GLN A 40 -27.87 8.33 -12.69
N LEU A 41 -28.60 7.42 -12.07
CA LEU A 41 -29.72 7.75 -11.20
C LEU A 41 -29.25 8.59 -10.00
N ALA A 42 -28.17 8.21 -9.34
CA ALA A 42 -27.61 8.98 -8.23
C ALA A 42 -27.18 10.39 -8.65
N PHE A 43 -26.58 10.53 -9.83
CA PHE A 43 -26.24 11.83 -10.39
C PHE A 43 -27.50 12.65 -10.71
N LEU A 44 -28.48 12.04 -11.34
CA LEU A 44 -29.74 12.68 -11.71
C LEU A 44 -30.47 13.21 -10.48
N LYS A 45 -30.60 12.41 -9.41
CA LYS A 45 -31.17 12.82 -8.12
C LYS A 45 -30.42 14.01 -7.50
N THR A 46 -29.09 13.99 -7.58
CA THR A 46 -28.27 15.11 -7.08
C THR A 46 -28.52 16.39 -7.88
N CYS A 47 -28.67 16.30 -9.19
CA CYS A 47 -29.02 17.44 -10.05
C CYS A 47 -30.44 17.91 -9.81
N HIS A 48 -31.41 17.01 -9.70
CA HIS A 48 -32.80 17.31 -9.43
C HIS A 48 -32.98 18.11 -8.13
N ALA A 49 -32.26 17.67 -7.06
CA ALA A 49 -32.27 18.41 -5.79
C ALA A 49 -31.72 19.85 -5.86
N GLN A 50 -31.00 20.19 -6.93
CA GLN A 50 -30.47 21.54 -7.18
C GLN A 50 -31.35 22.37 -8.13
N THR A 51 -32.46 21.82 -8.62
CA THR A 51 -33.36 22.55 -9.53
C THR A 51 -34.11 23.67 -8.83
N CYS A 52 -34.43 24.71 -9.58
CA CYS A 52 -35.25 25.80 -9.06
C CYS A 52 -36.78 25.53 -9.16
N GLY A 53 -37.20 24.40 -9.76
CA GLY A 53 -38.59 23.99 -9.95
C GLY A 53 -39.41 24.87 -10.94
N LYS A 54 -38.74 25.79 -11.64
CA LYS A 54 -39.42 26.78 -12.47
C LYS A 54 -39.95 26.20 -13.79
N CYS A 55 -39.11 25.48 -14.52
CA CYS A 55 -39.51 24.94 -15.83
C CYS A 55 -40.04 23.50 -15.71
N VAL A 56 -40.96 23.15 -16.61
CA VAL A 56 -41.58 21.81 -16.63
C VAL A 56 -40.58 20.70 -16.87
N PRO A 57 -39.58 20.83 -17.76
CA PRO A 57 -38.56 19.78 -17.95
C PRO A 57 -37.82 19.40 -16.70
N CYS A 58 -37.48 20.34 -15.82
CA CYS A 58 -36.84 20.01 -14.53
C CYS A 58 -37.85 19.45 -13.53
N ARG A 59 -39.00 20.13 -13.34
CA ARG A 59 -39.96 19.81 -12.28
C ARG A 59 -40.64 18.45 -12.46
N VAL A 60 -40.98 18.10 -13.71
CA VAL A 60 -41.71 16.88 -14.05
C VAL A 60 -40.83 15.90 -14.84
N GLY A 61 -40.02 16.43 -15.75
CA GLY A 61 -39.24 15.61 -16.65
C GLY A 61 -38.12 14.86 -15.94
N LEU A 62 -37.38 15.50 -15.01
CA LEU A 62 -36.32 14.83 -14.26
C LEU A 62 -36.87 13.77 -13.31
N GLU A 63 -37.98 14.07 -12.60
CA GLU A 63 -38.67 13.09 -11.75
C GLU A 63 -39.10 11.88 -12.58
N LYS A 64 -39.70 12.09 -13.77
CA LYS A 64 -40.07 10.95 -14.63
C LYS A 64 -38.87 10.17 -15.14
N LEU A 65 -37.77 10.84 -15.42
CA LEU A 65 -36.51 10.17 -15.82
C LEU A 65 -35.91 9.36 -14.68
N GLU A 66 -36.02 9.83 -13.44
CA GLU A 66 -35.66 9.09 -12.24
C GLU A 66 -36.51 7.81 -12.12
N ASP A 67 -37.84 7.91 -12.17
CA ASP A 67 -38.76 6.76 -12.13
C ASP A 67 -38.39 5.69 -13.18
N LEU A 68 -38.08 6.13 -14.42
CA LEU A 68 -37.70 5.22 -15.49
C LEU A 68 -36.39 4.52 -15.22
N LEU A 69 -35.37 5.22 -14.71
CA LEU A 69 -34.10 4.61 -14.31
C LEU A 69 -34.27 3.66 -13.10
N GLU A 70 -35.11 4.04 -12.13
CA GLU A 70 -35.46 3.18 -11.00
C GLU A 70 -36.13 1.89 -11.47
N SER A 71 -37.06 1.95 -12.43
CA SER A 71 -37.71 0.77 -12.96
C SER A 71 -36.74 -0.22 -13.62
N VAL A 72 -35.65 0.29 -14.23
CA VAL A 72 -34.58 -0.57 -14.77
C VAL A 72 -33.86 -1.30 -13.63
N LEU A 73 -33.54 -0.60 -12.55
CA LEU A 73 -32.86 -1.18 -11.39
C LEU A 73 -33.75 -2.17 -10.60
N ASP A 74 -35.07 -1.92 -10.58
CA ASP A 74 -36.05 -2.77 -9.91
C ASP A 74 -36.49 -3.97 -10.75
N ASN A 75 -35.92 -4.17 -11.95
CA ASN A 75 -36.28 -5.24 -12.89
C ASN A 75 -37.75 -5.21 -13.33
N THR A 76 -38.40 -4.06 -13.29
CA THR A 76 -39.78 -3.85 -13.78
C THR A 76 -39.84 -3.22 -15.16
N ALA A 77 -38.69 -2.75 -15.66
CA ALA A 77 -38.58 -2.14 -16.97
C ALA A 77 -38.70 -3.14 -18.13
N THR A 78 -39.12 -2.63 -19.26
CA THR A 78 -39.14 -3.34 -20.54
C THR A 78 -38.26 -2.60 -21.55
N GLU A 79 -38.02 -3.16 -22.74
CA GLU A 79 -37.27 -2.46 -23.80
C GLU A 79 -37.93 -1.13 -24.19
N ARG A 80 -39.28 -1.07 -24.15
CA ARG A 80 -40.02 0.18 -24.34
C ARG A 80 -39.68 1.24 -23.29
N THR A 81 -39.30 0.82 -22.07
CA THR A 81 -38.85 1.72 -21.01
C THR A 81 -37.52 2.36 -21.40
N LEU A 82 -36.62 1.63 -22.04
CA LEU A 82 -35.35 2.15 -22.53
C LEU A 82 -35.54 3.21 -23.60
N ASP A 83 -36.47 2.98 -24.54
CA ASP A 83 -36.88 3.98 -25.55
C ASP A 83 -37.47 5.24 -24.89
N LEU A 84 -38.21 5.08 -23.80
CA LEU A 84 -38.77 6.20 -23.04
C LEU A 84 -37.70 7.01 -22.31
N ILE A 85 -36.68 6.34 -21.76
CA ILE A 85 -35.52 7.01 -21.14
C ILE A 85 -34.84 7.93 -22.16
N GLU A 86 -34.51 7.40 -23.35
CA GLU A 86 -33.87 8.16 -24.42
C GLU A 86 -34.72 9.34 -24.87
N LYS A 87 -36.00 9.13 -25.14
CA LYS A 87 -36.93 10.16 -25.55
C LYS A 87 -37.13 11.25 -24.50
N THR A 88 -37.31 10.82 -23.22
CA THR A 88 -37.51 11.74 -22.10
C THR A 88 -36.27 12.59 -21.87
N ALA A 89 -35.09 11.97 -21.81
CA ALA A 89 -33.84 12.70 -21.68
C ALA A 89 -33.58 13.65 -22.86
N THR A 90 -33.88 13.23 -24.10
CA THR A 90 -33.76 14.10 -25.28
C THR A 90 -34.69 15.30 -25.18
N ASN A 91 -35.93 15.10 -24.75
CA ASN A 91 -36.89 16.19 -24.58
C ASN A 91 -36.44 17.19 -23.50
N ILE A 92 -35.97 16.69 -22.34
CA ILE A 92 -35.46 17.55 -21.27
C ILE A 92 -34.23 18.33 -21.75
N LYS A 93 -33.29 17.67 -22.42
CA LYS A 93 -32.09 18.31 -23.00
C LYS A 93 -32.44 19.47 -23.91
N ASN A 94 -33.48 19.32 -24.74
CA ASN A 94 -33.85 20.30 -25.76
C ASN A 94 -34.78 21.39 -25.24
N SER A 95 -35.45 21.20 -24.10
CA SER A 95 -36.51 22.10 -23.61
C SER A 95 -36.24 22.71 -22.22
N ALA A 96 -35.18 22.31 -21.55
CA ALA A 96 -34.84 22.88 -20.25
C ALA A 96 -34.25 24.29 -20.40
N ASP A 97 -34.67 25.20 -19.50
CA ASP A 97 -34.31 26.63 -19.56
C ASP A 97 -32.86 26.90 -19.09
N CYS A 98 -32.18 25.93 -18.45
CA CYS A 98 -30.86 26.15 -17.85
C CYS A 98 -30.00 24.91 -17.84
N ALA A 99 -28.69 25.12 -17.57
CA ALA A 99 -27.67 24.08 -17.58
C ALA A 99 -27.96 22.89 -16.66
N ILE A 100 -28.61 23.06 -15.50
CA ILE A 100 -28.95 21.96 -14.61
C ILE A 100 -29.85 20.95 -15.33
N GLY A 101 -30.89 21.41 -16.03
CA GLY A 101 -31.83 20.53 -16.75
C GLY A 101 -31.18 19.85 -17.94
N PHE A 102 -30.61 20.62 -18.88
CA PHE A 102 -30.07 20.01 -20.10
C PHE A 102 -28.78 19.19 -19.87
N GLU A 103 -27.90 19.56 -18.92
CA GLU A 103 -26.70 18.77 -18.61
C GLU A 103 -27.06 17.48 -17.88
N SER A 104 -28.04 17.49 -16.96
CA SER A 104 -28.51 16.26 -16.32
C SER A 104 -29.02 15.25 -17.35
N ALA A 105 -29.85 15.71 -18.28
CA ALA A 105 -30.37 14.85 -19.32
C ALA A 105 -29.28 14.41 -20.33
N ARG A 106 -28.33 15.29 -20.66
CA ARG A 106 -27.20 14.95 -21.51
C ARG A 106 -26.34 13.86 -20.91
N MET A 107 -26.11 13.87 -19.59
CA MET A 107 -25.35 12.83 -18.90
C MET A 107 -26.07 11.49 -18.92
N VAL A 108 -27.39 11.47 -18.77
CA VAL A 108 -28.16 10.22 -18.89
C VAL A 108 -28.08 9.68 -20.33
N LEU A 109 -28.17 10.53 -21.34
CA LEU A 109 -28.01 10.11 -22.74
C LEU A 109 -26.61 9.56 -23.03
N ALA A 110 -25.58 10.26 -22.58
CA ALA A 110 -24.19 9.82 -22.76
C ALA A 110 -23.92 8.46 -22.07
N GLY A 111 -24.50 8.27 -20.89
CA GLY A 111 -24.38 6.99 -20.20
C GLY A 111 -25.21 5.89 -20.85
N PHE A 112 -26.41 6.19 -21.31
CA PHE A 112 -27.21 5.23 -22.06
C PHE A 112 -26.52 4.79 -23.36
N GLU A 113 -25.88 5.72 -24.08
CA GLU A 113 -25.10 5.41 -25.27
C GLU A 113 -23.84 4.60 -24.96
N GLY A 114 -23.10 5.01 -23.92
CA GLY A 114 -21.83 4.39 -23.53
C GLY A 114 -21.97 3.00 -22.87
N PHE A 115 -23.10 2.74 -22.19
CA PHE A 115 -23.38 1.51 -21.45
C PHE A 115 -24.67 0.82 -21.91
N LYS A 116 -24.95 0.90 -23.18
CA LYS A 116 -26.18 0.37 -23.75
C LYS A 116 -26.43 -1.09 -23.43
N GLU A 117 -25.40 -1.90 -23.46
CA GLU A 117 -25.49 -3.34 -23.15
C GLU A 117 -25.88 -3.59 -21.69
N ASP A 118 -25.39 -2.78 -20.75
CA ASP A 118 -25.79 -2.88 -19.33
C ASP A 118 -27.28 -2.60 -19.13
N TYR A 119 -27.81 -1.56 -19.79
CA TYR A 119 -29.24 -1.27 -19.75
C TYR A 119 -30.07 -2.42 -20.30
N TYR A 120 -29.68 -3.00 -21.42
CA TYR A 120 -30.38 -4.14 -22.01
C TYR A 120 -30.24 -5.41 -21.17
N SER A 121 -29.09 -5.63 -20.54
CA SER A 121 -28.90 -6.77 -19.65
C SER A 121 -29.77 -6.70 -18.40
N HIS A 122 -29.92 -5.50 -17.79
CA HIS A 122 -30.85 -5.29 -16.69
C HIS A 122 -32.28 -5.65 -17.09
N VAL A 123 -32.70 -5.27 -18.29
CA VAL A 123 -34.07 -5.49 -18.77
C VAL A 123 -34.32 -6.92 -19.22
N ARG A 124 -33.36 -7.53 -19.93
CA ARG A 124 -33.51 -8.87 -20.52
C ARG A 124 -33.15 -10.01 -19.59
N GLU A 125 -32.04 -9.81 -18.85
CA GLU A 125 -31.42 -10.86 -18.03
C GLU A 125 -31.66 -10.65 -16.54
N HIS A 126 -32.23 -9.52 -16.16
CA HIS A 126 -32.41 -9.09 -14.77
C HIS A 126 -31.12 -9.10 -13.95
N LYS A 127 -30.02 -8.75 -14.61
CA LYS A 127 -28.67 -8.69 -14.00
C LYS A 127 -27.90 -7.48 -14.48
N CYS A 128 -27.06 -6.94 -13.61
CA CYS A 128 -25.99 -6.05 -14.00
C CYS A 128 -24.86 -6.86 -14.64
N THR A 129 -24.44 -6.50 -15.85
CA THR A 129 -23.34 -7.19 -16.56
C THR A 129 -22.01 -6.97 -15.88
N GLY A 130 -21.91 -5.95 -15.02
CA GLY A 130 -20.63 -5.54 -14.47
C GLY A 130 -19.64 -5.18 -15.57
N ALA A 131 -20.10 -4.40 -16.58
CA ALA A 131 -19.28 -3.95 -17.71
C ALA A 131 -18.02 -3.17 -17.29
N PHE A 132 -17.93 -2.83 -16.03
CA PHE A 132 -16.69 -2.53 -15.36
C PHE A 132 -16.22 -3.78 -14.62
N GLU A 133 -15.08 -4.35 -15.01
CA GLU A 133 -14.31 -5.16 -14.07
C GLU A 133 -14.12 -4.34 -12.81
N GLN A 134 -14.83 -4.72 -11.74
CA GLN A 134 -14.78 -3.99 -10.48
C GLN A 134 -13.45 -4.28 -9.79
N PRO A 135 -12.49 -3.37 -9.74
CA PRO A 135 -11.38 -3.59 -8.85
C PRO A 135 -11.93 -3.66 -7.44
N ILE A 136 -11.75 -4.81 -6.84
CA ILE A 136 -12.08 -5.08 -5.44
C ILE A 136 -11.25 -4.12 -4.60
N PRO A 137 -11.85 -3.29 -3.72
CA PRO A 137 -11.13 -2.19 -3.06
C PRO A 137 -9.85 -2.61 -2.33
N CYS A 138 -9.89 -3.72 -1.59
CA CYS A 138 -8.71 -4.22 -0.89
C CYS A 138 -7.64 -4.79 -1.84
N VAL A 139 -8.02 -5.42 -2.94
CA VAL A 139 -7.09 -5.90 -3.97
C VAL A 139 -6.43 -4.73 -4.70
N THR A 140 -7.21 -3.74 -5.11
CA THR A 140 -6.71 -2.55 -5.82
C THR A 140 -5.76 -1.70 -4.97
N LEU A 141 -6.01 -1.60 -3.68
CA LEU A 141 -5.12 -0.87 -2.77
C LEU A 141 -3.87 -1.67 -2.37
N CYS A 142 -3.88 -2.99 -2.60
CA CYS A 142 -2.69 -3.80 -2.44
C CYS A 142 -1.76 -3.56 -3.64
N PRO A 143 -0.55 -3.01 -3.46
CA PRO A 143 0.37 -2.79 -4.58
C PRO A 143 0.68 -4.04 -5.40
N ALA A 144 0.70 -5.23 -4.76
CA ALA A 144 0.92 -6.51 -5.42
C ALA A 144 -0.38 -7.17 -5.98
N ASN A 145 -1.55 -6.54 -5.78
CA ASN A 145 -2.87 -7.04 -6.21
C ASN A 145 -3.19 -8.46 -5.70
N VAL A 146 -2.83 -8.76 -4.45
CA VAL A 146 -3.11 -10.07 -3.83
C VAL A 146 -4.62 -10.31 -3.74
N ASP A 147 -5.07 -11.52 -4.07
CA ASP A 147 -6.47 -11.92 -3.92
C ASP A 147 -6.85 -12.07 -2.43
N ILE A 148 -7.21 -10.92 -1.85
CA ILE A 148 -7.52 -10.81 -0.42
C ILE A 148 -8.82 -11.51 -0.05
N PRO A 149 -9.96 -11.30 -0.76
CA PRO A 149 -11.19 -12.01 -0.42
C PRO A 149 -11.04 -13.52 -0.53
N GLY A 150 -10.27 -14.00 -1.51
CA GLY A 150 -10.03 -15.42 -1.73
C GLY A 150 -9.29 -16.07 -0.56
N TYR A 151 -8.15 -15.52 -0.14
CA TYR A 151 -7.43 -16.15 0.98
C TYR A 151 -8.14 -15.98 2.33
N ILE A 152 -8.93 -14.93 2.54
CA ILE A 152 -9.77 -14.80 3.75
C ILE A 152 -10.86 -15.88 3.76
N ALA A 153 -11.49 -16.16 2.62
CA ALA A 153 -12.49 -17.23 2.51
C ALA A 153 -11.88 -18.60 2.79
N LEU A 154 -10.69 -18.86 2.27
CA LEU A 154 -9.96 -20.11 2.52
C LEU A 154 -9.56 -20.23 4.00
N ALA A 155 -9.08 -19.17 4.62
CA ALA A 155 -8.75 -19.16 6.04
C ALA A 155 -9.98 -19.42 6.92
N GLY A 156 -11.13 -18.82 6.60
CA GLY A 156 -12.39 -19.07 7.30
C GLY A 156 -12.95 -20.50 7.12
N ALA A 157 -12.46 -21.24 6.11
CA ALA A 157 -12.77 -22.63 5.85
C ALA A 157 -11.66 -23.60 6.34
N ASP A 158 -10.74 -23.14 7.17
CA ASP A 158 -9.55 -23.87 7.69
C ASP A 158 -8.62 -24.43 6.58
N ARG A 159 -8.61 -23.79 5.40
CA ARG A 159 -7.79 -24.18 4.25
C ARG A 159 -6.56 -23.26 4.13
N CYS A 160 -5.76 -23.19 5.20
CA CYS A 160 -4.64 -22.26 5.28
C CYS A 160 -3.51 -22.54 4.27
N GLU A 161 -3.24 -23.80 3.91
CA GLU A 161 -2.28 -24.12 2.86
C GLU A 161 -2.70 -23.55 1.50
N ASP A 162 -3.96 -23.72 1.13
CA ASP A 162 -4.50 -23.16 -0.11
C ASP A 162 -4.50 -21.63 -0.08
N ALA A 163 -4.73 -21.04 1.09
CA ALA A 163 -4.59 -19.59 1.27
C ALA A 163 -3.14 -19.12 1.02
N VAL A 164 -2.12 -19.85 1.50
CA VAL A 164 -0.71 -19.55 1.20
C VAL A 164 -0.42 -19.68 -0.29
N ARG A 165 -0.90 -20.74 -0.94
CA ARG A 165 -0.76 -20.93 -2.41
C ARG A 165 -1.36 -19.76 -3.18
N LEU A 166 -2.58 -19.35 -2.80
CA LEU A 166 -3.26 -18.21 -3.43
C LEU A 166 -2.52 -16.89 -3.22
N ILE A 167 -2.00 -16.62 -2.02
CA ILE A 167 -1.20 -15.42 -1.75
C ILE A 167 0.06 -15.41 -2.62
N ARG A 168 0.76 -16.54 -2.76
CA ARG A 168 2.02 -16.66 -3.50
C ARG A 168 1.87 -16.43 -5.01
N LYS A 169 0.69 -16.60 -5.57
CA LYS A 169 0.42 -16.21 -6.95
C LYS A 169 0.81 -14.76 -7.23
N ASP A 170 0.70 -13.89 -6.23
CA ASP A 170 0.93 -12.46 -6.36
C ASP A 170 2.04 -11.92 -5.43
N ASN A 171 2.38 -12.67 -4.39
CA ASN A 171 3.29 -12.24 -3.33
C ASN A 171 4.06 -13.43 -2.73
N PRO A 172 5.34 -13.61 -3.06
CA PRO A 172 6.16 -14.72 -2.55
C PRO A 172 6.64 -14.53 -1.10
N PHE A 173 6.29 -13.41 -0.44
CA PHE A 173 6.59 -13.11 0.94
C PHE A 173 5.33 -13.04 1.81
N PRO A 174 4.52 -14.12 1.90
CA PRO A 174 3.30 -14.10 2.70
C PRO A 174 3.59 -13.84 4.17
N THR A 175 4.64 -14.42 4.74
CA THR A 175 5.04 -14.28 6.15
C THR A 175 5.52 -12.86 6.46
N ALA A 176 6.38 -12.27 5.63
CA ALA A 176 6.81 -10.89 5.80
C ALA A 176 5.60 -9.92 5.79
N CYS A 177 4.71 -10.05 4.82
CA CYS A 177 3.52 -9.20 4.74
C CYS A 177 2.48 -9.47 5.84
N ALA A 178 2.49 -10.64 6.47
CA ALA A 178 1.66 -10.94 7.64
C ALA A 178 2.14 -10.22 8.90
N LEU A 179 3.46 -10.08 9.05
CA LEU A 179 4.09 -9.56 10.25
C LEU A 179 4.33 -8.04 10.21
N ILE A 180 4.74 -7.50 9.04
CA ILE A 180 5.25 -6.12 8.99
C ILE A 180 4.64 -5.25 7.87
N CYS A 181 3.60 -5.71 7.17
CA CYS A 181 2.96 -4.89 6.14
C CYS A 181 2.15 -3.75 6.79
N GLU A 182 2.25 -2.54 6.24
CA GLU A 182 1.44 -1.38 6.63
C GLU A 182 -0.04 -1.48 6.21
N HIS A 183 -0.47 -2.61 5.70
CA HIS A 183 -1.84 -3.03 5.31
C HIS A 183 -2.72 -1.93 4.64
N PRO A 184 -2.26 -1.25 3.57
CA PRO A 184 -3.04 -0.22 2.89
C PRO A 184 -4.39 -0.74 2.36
N CYS A 185 -4.52 -2.04 2.17
CA CYS A 185 -5.75 -2.71 1.73
C CYS A 185 -6.93 -2.49 2.70
N GLU A 186 -6.68 -2.26 3.99
CA GLU A 186 -7.72 -2.03 4.99
C GLU A 186 -8.35 -0.64 4.88
N ALA A 187 -7.62 0.35 4.36
CA ALA A 187 -8.06 1.75 4.32
C ALA A 187 -9.35 2.00 3.50
N ARG A 188 -9.70 1.11 2.58
CA ARG A 188 -10.96 1.16 1.80
C ARG A 188 -11.78 -0.12 1.89
N CYS A 189 -11.61 -0.88 2.96
CA CYS A 189 -12.45 -2.04 3.20
C CYS A 189 -13.92 -1.62 3.33
N ARG A 190 -14.81 -2.20 2.52
CA ARG A 190 -16.24 -1.84 2.52
C ARG A 190 -16.95 -2.23 3.81
N ARG A 191 -16.36 -3.12 4.60
CA ARG A 191 -16.89 -3.47 5.93
C ARG A 191 -17.00 -2.24 6.86
N THR A 192 -16.19 -1.20 6.65
CA THR A 192 -16.28 0.08 7.39
C THR A 192 -17.65 0.77 7.28
N MET A 193 -18.50 0.37 6.33
CA MET A 193 -19.88 0.86 6.22
C MET A 193 -20.82 0.21 7.26
N ILE A 194 -20.39 -0.86 7.91
CA ILE A 194 -21.18 -1.61 8.89
C ILE A 194 -20.60 -1.42 10.30
N ASP A 195 -19.30 -1.67 10.43
CA ASP A 195 -18.53 -1.49 11.67
C ASP A 195 -17.08 -1.07 11.31
N ASP A 196 -16.06 -1.89 11.55
CA ASP A 196 -14.67 -1.60 11.25
C ASP A 196 -14.16 -2.40 10.03
N ALA A 197 -13.05 -1.96 9.42
CA ALA A 197 -12.38 -2.72 8.38
C ALA A 197 -12.05 -4.15 8.86
N VAL A 198 -12.10 -5.13 7.97
CA VAL A 198 -11.59 -6.49 8.26
C VAL A 198 -10.09 -6.40 8.58
N ASN A 199 -9.66 -7.11 9.63
CA ASN A 199 -8.24 -7.23 9.97
C ASN A 199 -7.52 -8.14 8.95
N ILE A 200 -7.24 -7.57 7.79
CA ILE A 200 -6.67 -8.29 6.63
C ILE A 200 -5.25 -8.77 6.96
N ARG A 201 -4.45 -7.94 7.65
CA ARG A 201 -3.10 -8.34 8.09
C ARG A 201 -3.17 -9.46 9.13
N GLY A 202 -4.06 -9.33 10.11
CA GLY A 202 -4.27 -10.36 11.14
C GLY A 202 -4.74 -11.70 10.55
N MET A 203 -5.64 -11.69 9.58
CA MET A 203 -6.04 -12.90 8.86
C MET A 203 -4.87 -13.55 8.11
N LYS A 204 -4.01 -12.75 7.45
CA LYS A 204 -2.80 -13.28 6.81
C LYS A 204 -1.83 -13.86 7.84
N ARG A 205 -1.73 -13.23 9.02
CA ARG A 205 -0.92 -13.73 10.13
C ARG A 205 -1.41 -15.12 10.59
N TYR A 206 -2.70 -15.28 10.80
CA TYR A 206 -3.30 -16.58 11.13
C TYR A 206 -2.96 -17.65 10.09
N VAL A 207 -3.11 -17.31 8.80
CA VAL A 207 -2.80 -18.23 7.68
C VAL A 207 -1.35 -18.73 7.74
N VAL A 208 -0.37 -17.84 7.84
CA VAL A 208 1.05 -18.23 7.83
C VAL A 208 1.53 -18.83 9.14
N ASP A 209 0.77 -18.71 10.23
CA ASP A 209 1.09 -19.39 11.48
C ASP A 209 0.54 -20.83 11.52
N LYS A 210 -0.58 -21.09 10.82
CA LYS A 210 -1.16 -22.43 10.64
C LYS A 210 -0.46 -23.23 9.52
N ALA A 211 -0.09 -22.57 8.41
CA ALA A 211 0.57 -23.16 7.26
C ALA A 211 1.89 -22.43 6.98
N ARG A 212 3.00 -22.98 7.44
CA ARG A 212 4.33 -22.37 7.28
C ARG A 212 4.70 -22.22 5.81
N SER A 213 5.28 -21.06 5.48
CA SER A 213 5.58 -20.74 4.08
C SER A 213 6.49 -21.78 3.41
N ASN A 214 7.52 -22.27 4.08
CA ASN A 214 8.45 -23.29 3.58
C ASN A 214 7.88 -24.73 3.58
N GLU A 215 6.76 -24.98 4.23
CA GLU A 215 6.11 -26.30 4.27
C GLU A 215 5.07 -26.45 3.14
N VAL A 216 4.55 -25.32 2.62
CA VAL A 216 3.59 -25.33 1.52
C VAL A 216 4.32 -25.35 0.17
N PRO A 217 4.08 -26.35 -0.70
CA PRO A 217 4.75 -26.44 -1.99
C PRO A 217 4.56 -25.17 -2.85
N VAL A 218 5.63 -24.78 -3.54
CA VAL A 218 5.58 -23.73 -4.57
C VAL A 218 5.02 -24.30 -5.88
N PRO A 219 4.50 -23.46 -6.80
CA PRO A 219 4.08 -23.91 -8.12
C PRO A 219 5.25 -24.56 -8.90
N GLU A 220 4.94 -25.51 -9.76
CA GLU A 220 5.92 -26.06 -10.69
C GLU A 220 6.39 -24.99 -11.67
N CYS A 221 7.69 -25.00 -11.98
CA CYS A 221 8.24 -24.09 -12.98
C CYS A 221 7.81 -24.50 -14.38
N ALA A 222 7.58 -23.51 -15.25
CA ALA A 222 7.41 -23.74 -16.68
C ALA A 222 8.65 -24.42 -17.29
N PRO A 223 8.53 -25.06 -18.45
CA PRO A 223 9.68 -25.62 -19.17
C PRO A 223 10.77 -24.56 -19.42
N SER A 224 12.04 -24.99 -19.38
CA SER A 224 13.16 -24.05 -19.56
C SER A 224 13.05 -23.27 -20.87
N THR A 225 13.15 -21.95 -20.74
CA THR A 225 13.18 -21.01 -21.89
C THR A 225 14.57 -20.91 -22.54
N GLY A 226 15.62 -21.42 -21.88
CA GLY A 226 17.01 -21.23 -22.27
C GLY A 226 17.54 -19.82 -22.03
N LYS A 227 16.75 -18.90 -21.41
CA LYS A 227 17.12 -17.53 -21.12
C LYS A 227 17.70 -17.40 -19.70
N ARG A 228 18.71 -16.54 -19.56
CA ARG A 228 19.37 -16.26 -18.28
C ARG A 228 19.11 -14.84 -17.83
N VAL A 229 18.70 -14.68 -16.58
CA VAL A 229 18.42 -13.37 -15.99
C VAL A 229 19.27 -13.15 -14.74
N ALA A 230 19.97 -12.02 -14.68
CA ALA A 230 20.72 -11.57 -13.50
C ALA A 230 19.86 -10.67 -12.63
N ILE A 231 19.84 -10.94 -11.33
CA ILE A 231 19.17 -10.09 -10.31
C ILE A 231 20.25 -9.51 -9.40
N VAL A 232 20.35 -8.18 -9.35
CA VAL A 232 21.32 -7.47 -8.49
C VAL A 232 20.62 -6.99 -7.22
N GLY A 233 20.82 -7.69 -6.12
CA GLY A 233 20.22 -7.46 -4.80
C GLY A 233 19.22 -8.53 -4.39
N GLY A 234 19.49 -9.19 -3.25
CA GLY A 234 18.68 -10.26 -2.64
C GLY A 234 17.66 -9.75 -1.62
N GLY A 235 17.15 -8.53 -1.79
CA GLY A 235 16.04 -7.97 -1.01
C GLY A 235 14.67 -8.37 -1.56
N PRO A 236 13.55 -7.87 -0.95
CA PRO A 236 12.21 -8.30 -1.32
C PRO A 236 11.86 -8.06 -2.79
N SER A 237 12.34 -6.98 -3.40
CA SER A 237 12.10 -6.71 -4.82
C SER A 237 12.84 -7.69 -5.73
N GLY A 238 14.14 -7.90 -5.47
CA GLY A 238 14.97 -8.82 -6.26
C GLY A 238 14.52 -10.27 -6.14
N LEU A 239 14.26 -10.75 -4.91
CA LEU A 239 13.79 -12.12 -4.69
C LEU A 239 12.38 -12.35 -5.25
N THR A 240 11.52 -11.32 -5.29
CA THR A 240 10.21 -11.41 -5.95
C THR A 240 10.37 -11.56 -7.46
N ALA A 241 11.21 -10.74 -8.08
CA ALA A 241 11.48 -10.85 -9.51
C ALA A 241 12.11 -12.23 -9.84
N ALA A 242 13.08 -12.67 -9.03
CA ALA A 242 13.71 -13.98 -9.17
C ALA A 242 12.70 -15.12 -9.10
N TYR A 243 11.79 -15.09 -8.11
CA TYR A 243 10.74 -16.09 -7.93
C TYR A 243 9.85 -16.22 -9.17
N PHE A 244 9.29 -15.12 -9.66
CA PHE A 244 8.40 -15.15 -10.81
C PHE A 244 9.12 -15.54 -12.09
N LEU A 245 10.31 -15.01 -12.35
CA LEU A 245 11.10 -15.36 -13.53
C LEU A 245 11.51 -16.84 -13.53
N GLN A 246 11.88 -17.39 -12.37
CA GLN A 246 12.20 -18.81 -12.25
C GLN A 246 10.97 -19.69 -12.51
N LEU A 247 9.79 -19.31 -11.98
CA LEU A 247 8.53 -20.00 -12.29
C LEU A 247 8.17 -19.95 -13.78
N MET A 248 8.53 -18.86 -14.46
CA MET A 248 8.35 -18.71 -15.91
C MET A 248 9.38 -19.51 -16.75
N GLY A 249 10.25 -20.31 -16.11
CA GLY A 249 11.20 -21.19 -16.79
C GLY A 249 12.51 -20.52 -17.19
N HIS A 250 12.80 -19.29 -16.76
CA HIS A 250 14.10 -18.64 -16.96
C HIS A 250 15.11 -19.13 -15.94
N GLN A 251 16.40 -19.17 -16.31
CA GLN A 251 17.48 -19.46 -15.38
C GLN A 251 17.89 -18.17 -14.67
N VAL A 252 17.65 -18.11 -13.34
CA VAL A 252 17.84 -16.89 -12.56
C VAL A 252 19.02 -17.03 -11.61
N THR A 253 19.91 -16.02 -11.61
CA THR A 253 21.01 -15.90 -10.65
C THR A 253 20.86 -14.59 -9.87
N VAL A 254 20.80 -14.67 -8.54
CA VAL A 254 20.74 -13.52 -7.62
C VAL A 254 22.13 -13.21 -7.10
N PHE A 255 22.59 -11.98 -7.28
CA PHE A 255 23.85 -11.44 -6.75
C PHE A 255 23.55 -10.57 -5.54
N GLU A 256 24.00 -10.96 -4.35
CA GLU A 256 23.77 -10.25 -3.10
C GLU A 256 25.11 -9.80 -2.48
N GLU A 257 25.22 -8.50 -2.17
CA GLU A 257 26.42 -7.92 -1.55
C GLU A 257 26.70 -8.47 -0.15
N LYS A 258 25.65 -8.78 0.60
CA LYS A 258 25.76 -9.26 1.98
C LYS A 258 25.93 -10.78 2.05
N SER A 259 26.26 -11.26 3.25
CA SER A 259 26.41 -12.69 3.54
C SER A 259 25.09 -13.44 3.66
N LYS A 260 23.95 -12.74 3.73
CA LYS A 260 22.61 -13.32 3.92
C LYS A 260 21.59 -12.58 3.05
N LEU A 261 20.62 -13.32 2.53
CA LEU A 261 19.48 -12.77 1.79
C LEU A 261 18.46 -12.07 2.71
N GLY A 262 17.59 -11.27 2.12
CA GLY A 262 16.46 -10.63 2.75
C GLY A 262 16.47 -9.09 2.71
N GLY A 263 17.61 -8.47 2.37
CA GLY A 263 17.72 -7.01 2.26
C GLY A 263 17.22 -6.31 3.53
N MET A 264 16.45 -5.23 3.40
CA MET A 264 15.95 -4.46 4.55
C MET A 264 14.98 -5.25 5.46
N LEU A 265 14.39 -6.37 5.02
CA LEU A 265 13.64 -7.26 5.91
C LEU A 265 14.52 -7.88 7.00
N ARG A 266 15.79 -8.13 6.68
CA ARG A 266 16.80 -8.66 7.62
C ARG A 266 17.58 -7.56 8.31
N TYR A 267 18.04 -6.57 7.53
CA TYR A 267 19.01 -5.57 7.94
C TYR A 267 18.39 -4.24 8.39
N GLY A 268 17.07 -4.09 8.30
CA GLY A 268 16.36 -2.88 8.71
C GLY A 268 15.25 -3.09 9.73
N ILE A 269 14.80 -4.34 9.96
CA ILE A 269 13.68 -4.64 10.85
C ILE A 269 14.17 -5.49 12.04
N PRO A 270 13.92 -5.08 13.29
CA PRO A 270 14.34 -5.83 14.47
C PRO A 270 13.66 -7.20 14.60
N ASN A 271 14.35 -8.13 15.26
CA ASN A 271 13.89 -9.52 15.44
C ASN A 271 12.56 -9.63 16.21
N TYR A 272 12.30 -8.72 17.16
CA TYR A 272 11.06 -8.74 17.94
C TYR A 272 9.80 -8.38 17.11
N ARG A 273 9.96 -7.68 15.96
CA ARG A 273 8.89 -7.44 14.99
C ARG A 273 8.85 -8.52 13.92
N PHE A 274 10.01 -8.92 13.41
CA PHE A 274 10.12 -9.93 12.36
C PHE A 274 11.23 -10.94 12.68
N PRO A 275 10.89 -12.06 13.34
CA PRO A 275 11.85 -13.08 13.67
C PRO A 275 12.60 -13.63 12.44
N ARG A 276 13.91 -13.79 12.55
CA ARG A 276 14.77 -14.23 11.44
C ARG A 276 14.37 -15.60 10.89
N VAL A 277 13.91 -16.50 11.77
CA VAL A 277 13.39 -17.81 11.36
C VAL A 277 12.15 -17.68 10.47
N ARG A 278 11.28 -16.70 10.75
CA ARG A 278 10.07 -16.45 9.96
C ARG A 278 10.39 -15.85 8.60
N LEU A 279 11.41 -14.98 8.50
CA LEU A 279 11.92 -14.47 7.23
C LEU A 279 12.52 -15.61 6.40
N GLN A 280 13.23 -16.52 7.05
CA GLN A 280 13.89 -17.65 6.37
C GLN A 280 12.86 -18.59 5.74
N GLU A 281 11.70 -18.79 6.34
CA GLU A 281 10.60 -19.58 5.74
C GLU A 281 10.17 -19.06 4.36
N ASP A 282 10.01 -17.74 4.19
CA ASP A 282 9.69 -17.16 2.89
C ASP A 282 10.86 -17.31 1.89
N ILE A 283 12.11 -17.09 2.36
CA ILE A 283 13.30 -17.22 1.52
C ILE A 283 13.49 -18.66 1.05
N ASP A 284 13.35 -19.64 1.95
CA ASP A 284 13.48 -21.07 1.62
C ASP A 284 12.44 -21.50 0.57
N ALA A 285 11.22 -21.03 0.71
CA ALA A 285 10.17 -21.26 -0.27
C ALA A 285 10.51 -20.66 -1.65
N ILE A 286 11.05 -19.43 -1.68
CA ILE A 286 11.50 -18.80 -2.92
C ILE A 286 12.65 -19.58 -3.55
N LEU A 287 13.65 -19.96 -2.78
CA LEU A 287 14.81 -20.68 -3.28
C LEU A 287 14.50 -22.12 -3.71
N SER A 288 13.44 -22.74 -3.17
CA SER A 288 13.00 -24.08 -3.59
C SER A 288 12.59 -24.16 -5.06
N THR A 289 12.38 -23.03 -5.74
CA THR A 289 12.15 -22.97 -7.20
C THR A 289 13.42 -23.24 -8.03
N GLY A 290 14.60 -23.29 -7.41
CA GLY A 290 15.86 -23.56 -8.11
C GLY A 290 16.68 -22.32 -8.50
N ILE A 291 16.42 -21.18 -7.88
CA ILE A 291 17.18 -19.93 -8.06
C ILE A 291 18.62 -20.11 -7.60
N GLU A 292 19.59 -19.71 -8.43
CA GLU A 292 21.00 -19.65 -8.05
C GLU A 292 21.30 -18.38 -7.25
N VAL A 293 22.16 -18.48 -6.23
CA VAL A 293 22.51 -17.34 -5.38
C VAL A 293 24.02 -17.20 -5.24
N GLN A 294 24.52 -16.00 -5.45
CA GLN A 294 25.90 -15.61 -5.18
C GLN A 294 25.91 -14.53 -4.08
N LEU A 295 26.29 -14.94 -2.89
CA LEU A 295 26.47 -14.06 -1.74
C LEU A 295 27.84 -13.38 -1.74
N ASN A 296 27.98 -12.26 -1.00
CA ASN A 296 29.18 -11.44 -0.96
C ASN A 296 29.64 -10.93 -2.33
N ALA A 297 28.68 -10.76 -3.27
CA ALA A 297 28.89 -10.31 -4.63
C ALA A 297 28.48 -8.84 -4.77
N ASN A 298 29.45 -7.95 -4.65
CA ASN A 298 29.22 -6.51 -4.84
C ASN A 298 29.27 -6.19 -6.34
N ILE A 299 28.17 -5.73 -6.92
CA ILE A 299 28.05 -5.37 -8.31
C ILE A 299 28.26 -3.87 -8.48
N GLY A 300 29.46 -3.51 -8.92
CA GLY A 300 29.84 -2.15 -9.31
C GLY A 300 29.67 -1.91 -10.82
N THR A 301 30.33 -0.86 -11.32
CA THR A 301 30.26 -0.46 -12.74
C THR A 301 30.78 -1.55 -13.68
N LYS A 302 31.92 -2.18 -13.34
CA LYS A 302 32.57 -3.17 -14.19
C LYS A 302 31.79 -4.48 -14.19
N GLU A 303 31.41 -4.96 -13.02
CA GLU A 303 30.63 -6.20 -12.84
C GLU A 303 29.28 -6.09 -13.55
N LEU A 304 28.63 -4.93 -13.53
CA LEU A 304 27.37 -4.69 -14.24
C LEU A 304 27.53 -4.84 -15.76
N GLU A 305 28.65 -4.36 -16.33
CA GLU A 305 28.93 -4.54 -17.76
C GLU A 305 29.20 -6.02 -18.11
N GLU A 306 29.86 -6.75 -17.23
CA GLU A 306 30.08 -8.19 -17.38
C GLU A 306 28.75 -8.98 -17.34
N LEU A 307 27.85 -8.62 -16.39
CA LEU A 307 26.51 -9.23 -16.33
C LEU A 307 25.70 -8.96 -17.60
N ASN A 308 25.75 -7.74 -18.13
CA ASN A 308 25.03 -7.38 -19.35
C ASN A 308 25.50 -8.16 -20.60
N GLN A 309 26.73 -8.68 -20.58
CA GLN A 309 27.26 -9.53 -21.67
C GLN A 309 26.92 -11.01 -21.48
N GLN A 310 26.74 -11.44 -20.24
CA GLN A 310 26.56 -12.86 -19.89
C GLN A 310 25.11 -13.26 -19.74
N TYR A 311 24.20 -12.32 -19.47
CA TYR A 311 22.77 -12.56 -19.22
C TYR A 311 21.92 -11.88 -20.28
N ASP A 312 20.76 -12.47 -20.58
CA ASP A 312 19.80 -11.93 -21.56
C ASP A 312 19.05 -10.70 -21.04
N ALA A 313 18.90 -10.60 -19.72
CA ALA A 313 18.34 -9.43 -19.03
C ALA A 313 18.93 -9.28 -17.63
N THR A 314 18.91 -8.04 -17.10
CA THR A 314 19.40 -7.72 -15.75
C THR A 314 18.38 -6.87 -15.00
N TYR A 315 18.04 -7.27 -13.76
CA TYR A 315 17.19 -6.51 -12.85
C TYR A 315 17.98 -5.96 -11.67
N ILE A 316 17.95 -4.63 -11.49
CA ILE A 316 18.66 -3.92 -10.42
C ILE A 316 17.70 -3.62 -9.27
N ALA A 317 17.93 -4.21 -8.11
CA ALA A 317 17.08 -4.14 -6.92
C ALA A 317 17.91 -3.89 -5.64
N ILE A 318 18.88 -2.98 -5.72
CA ILE A 318 19.86 -2.69 -4.65
C ILE A 318 19.28 -1.99 -3.42
N GLY A 319 18.03 -1.53 -3.47
CA GLY A 319 17.36 -0.89 -2.34
C GLY A 319 17.97 0.46 -1.93
N ALA A 320 17.80 0.83 -0.64
CA ALA A 320 18.34 2.03 0.00
C ALA A 320 18.96 1.62 1.35
N HIS A 321 20.27 1.49 1.41
CA HIS A 321 21.01 0.86 2.51
C HIS A 321 22.01 1.79 3.22
N THR A 322 22.03 3.07 2.89
CA THR A 322 22.86 4.08 3.55
C THR A 322 22.01 5.12 4.24
N ASP A 323 22.56 5.81 5.22
CA ASP A 323 21.87 6.87 5.94
C ASP A 323 21.95 8.22 5.23
N LYS A 324 21.01 9.09 5.54
CA LYS A 324 21.07 10.52 5.22
C LYS A 324 21.64 11.27 6.39
N LYS A 325 22.61 12.18 6.12
CA LYS A 325 23.11 13.12 7.09
C LYS A 325 22.30 14.42 7.07
N LEU A 326 22.12 15.03 8.25
CA LEU A 326 21.49 16.35 8.37
C LEU A 326 22.49 17.48 8.13
N GLY A 327 23.79 17.22 8.23
CA GLY A 327 24.86 18.23 8.13
C GLY A 327 24.92 19.12 9.36
N LEU A 328 24.60 18.58 10.53
CA LEU A 328 24.67 19.30 11.79
C LEU A 328 26.11 19.46 12.25
N GLU A 329 26.42 20.60 12.90
CA GLU A 329 27.67 20.74 13.63
C GLU A 329 27.74 19.66 14.72
N GLY A 330 28.85 18.92 14.76
CA GLY A 330 29.07 17.81 15.69
C GLY A 330 28.44 16.48 15.28
N GLU A 331 27.83 16.35 14.09
CA GLU A 331 27.20 15.09 13.64
C GLU A 331 28.22 13.95 13.46
N ASP A 332 29.50 14.26 13.29
CA ASP A 332 30.59 13.29 13.19
C ASP A 332 31.25 12.98 14.57
N SER A 333 30.68 13.45 15.69
CA SER A 333 31.15 13.13 17.05
C SER A 333 31.02 11.65 17.35
N GLY A 334 31.87 11.13 18.22
CA GLY A 334 31.74 9.78 18.75
C GLY A 334 30.37 9.56 19.40
N ASN A 335 29.87 8.34 19.38
CA ASN A 335 28.54 7.92 19.86
C ASN A 335 27.34 8.57 19.12
N VAL A 336 27.56 9.21 17.96
CA VAL A 336 26.52 9.52 16.99
C VAL A 336 26.49 8.39 15.97
N ILE A 337 25.45 7.58 16.01
CA ILE A 337 25.35 6.31 15.27
C ILE A 337 24.25 6.42 14.23
N SER A 338 24.54 5.96 13.01
CA SER A 338 23.51 5.78 11.99
C SER A 338 22.50 4.71 12.42
N ALA A 339 21.21 5.02 12.36
CA ALA A 339 20.15 4.04 12.61
C ALA A 339 20.23 2.86 11.63
N VAL A 340 20.58 3.12 10.38
CA VAL A 340 20.73 2.09 9.34
C VAL A 340 21.90 1.15 9.66
N ASP A 341 23.02 1.69 10.11
CA ASP A 341 24.20 0.90 10.46
C ASP A 341 23.95 0.04 11.68
N MET A 342 23.34 0.61 12.74
CA MET A 342 22.97 -0.16 13.93
C MET A 342 22.02 -1.32 13.62
N LEU A 343 20.96 -1.05 12.84
CA LEU A 343 20.01 -2.10 12.47
C LEU A 343 20.65 -3.16 11.55
N ARG A 344 21.58 -2.76 10.69
CA ARG A 344 22.35 -3.68 9.85
C ARG A 344 23.22 -4.64 10.69
N GLU A 345 23.91 -4.14 11.72
CA GLU A 345 24.68 -4.99 12.63
C GLU A 345 23.79 -5.99 13.38
N ILE A 346 22.59 -5.55 13.80
CA ILE A 346 21.57 -6.44 14.39
C ILE A 346 21.12 -7.49 13.37
N GLY A 347 21.04 -7.15 12.10
CA GLY A 347 20.77 -8.09 11.00
C GLY A 347 21.82 -9.20 10.89
N ASP A 348 23.05 -8.95 11.33
CA ASP A 348 24.17 -9.89 11.46
C ASP A 348 24.31 -10.48 12.88
N ASP A 349 23.25 -10.37 13.70
CA ASP A 349 23.19 -10.87 15.08
C ASP A 349 24.17 -10.18 16.06
N LYS A 350 24.60 -8.95 15.73
CA LYS A 350 25.44 -8.11 16.60
C LYS A 350 24.56 -7.03 17.25
N TYR A 351 24.27 -7.23 18.52
CA TYR A 351 23.41 -6.31 19.28
C TYR A 351 24.24 -5.25 20.01
N PRO A 352 23.81 -3.96 20.00
CA PRO A 352 24.46 -2.91 20.77
C PRO A 352 24.22 -3.11 22.27
N ASP A 353 25.13 -2.56 23.10
CA ASP A 353 24.95 -2.45 24.56
C ASP A 353 24.88 -0.97 24.94
N PHE A 354 23.72 -0.55 25.42
CA PHE A 354 23.48 0.81 25.90
C PHE A 354 23.25 0.85 27.43
N THR A 355 23.76 -0.14 28.15
CA THR A 355 23.59 -0.23 29.61
C THR A 355 23.98 1.09 30.29
N GLY A 356 23.01 1.67 31.00
CA GLY A 356 23.18 2.91 31.75
C GLY A 356 23.27 4.20 30.93
N LYS A 357 23.16 4.14 29.59
CA LYS A 357 23.25 5.29 28.68
C LYS A 357 21.92 5.99 28.50
N ARG A 358 21.98 7.30 28.33
CA ARG A 358 20.87 8.15 27.87
C ARG A 358 20.91 8.19 26.33
N VAL A 359 19.91 7.64 25.67
CA VAL A 359 19.87 7.54 24.22
C VAL A 359 18.86 8.53 23.65
N ILE A 360 19.25 9.34 22.68
CA ILE A 360 18.37 10.20 21.91
C ILE A 360 18.26 9.61 20.49
N VAL A 361 17.03 9.41 20.01
CA VAL A 361 16.75 9.03 18.62
C VAL A 361 16.19 10.24 17.86
N VAL A 362 16.82 10.61 16.77
CA VAL A 362 16.38 11.74 15.93
C VAL A 362 15.60 11.21 14.74
N GLY A 363 14.29 11.44 14.71
CA GLY A 363 13.43 10.99 13.62
C GLY A 363 11.99 10.76 14.02
N GLY A 364 11.11 10.43 13.07
CA GLY A 364 9.68 10.19 13.32
C GLY A 364 9.04 9.22 12.33
N GLY A 365 9.85 8.32 11.75
CA GLY A 365 9.39 7.20 10.93
C GLY A 365 9.49 5.87 11.67
N ASN A 366 9.05 4.77 11.05
CA ASN A 366 9.12 3.42 11.63
C ASN A 366 10.54 3.05 12.06
N VAL A 367 11.57 3.45 11.31
CA VAL A 367 12.99 3.24 11.66
C VAL A 367 13.34 3.88 13.02
N ALA A 368 12.82 5.08 13.30
CA ALA A 368 13.07 5.74 14.58
C ALA A 368 12.40 4.99 15.75
N MET A 369 11.18 4.47 15.53
CA MET A 369 10.49 3.62 16.51
C MET A 369 11.27 2.32 16.75
N ASP A 370 11.71 1.67 15.68
CA ASP A 370 12.53 0.45 15.76
C ASP A 370 13.84 0.67 16.51
N CYS A 371 14.54 1.77 16.25
CA CYS A 371 15.78 2.13 16.96
C CYS A 371 15.54 2.43 18.45
N ALA A 372 14.49 3.19 18.76
CA ALA A 372 14.17 3.55 20.13
C ALA A 372 13.77 2.31 20.96
N ARG A 373 12.89 1.48 20.42
CA ARG A 373 12.47 0.22 21.06
C ARG A 373 13.63 -0.78 21.17
N THR A 374 14.57 -0.78 20.22
CA THR A 374 15.81 -1.55 20.29
C THR A 374 16.73 -1.01 21.39
N ALA A 375 16.87 0.31 21.54
CA ALA A 375 17.70 0.90 22.58
C ALA A 375 17.21 0.56 24.00
N ILE A 376 15.90 0.48 24.23
CA ILE A 376 15.32 -0.02 25.49
C ILE A 376 15.78 -1.48 25.73
N ARG A 377 15.66 -2.36 24.71
CA ARG A 377 16.07 -3.77 24.77
C ARG A 377 17.56 -3.95 24.95
N ALA A 378 18.36 -2.95 24.54
CA ALA A 378 19.81 -2.88 24.76
C ALA A 378 20.17 -2.22 26.09
N HIS A 379 19.23 -2.18 27.05
CA HIS A 379 19.39 -1.74 28.43
C HIS A 379 19.73 -0.24 28.61
N ALA A 380 19.31 0.62 27.69
CA ALA A 380 19.44 2.06 27.86
C ALA A 380 18.74 2.53 29.15
N LYS A 381 19.36 3.48 29.87
CA LYS A 381 18.79 4.07 31.09
C LYS A 381 17.54 4.88 30.78
N THR A 382 17.61 5.69 29.74
CA THR A 382 16.49 6.49 29.19
C THR A 382 16.58 6.53 27.69
N VAL A 383 15.43 6.56 27.02
CA VAL A 383 15.34 6.73 25.57
C VAL A 383 14.34 7.82 25.26
N SER A 384 14.74 8.81 24.47
CA SER A 384 13.87 9.88 24.03
C SER A 384 13.92 9.99 22.51
N ILE A 385 12.75 10.17 21.87
CA ILE A 385 12.64 10.43 20.42
C ILE A 385 12.47 11.93 20.20
N VAL A 386 13.36 12.55 19.44
CA VAL A 386 13.29 13.96 19.05
C VAL A 386 12.70 14.09 17.65
N TYR A 387 11.56 14.78 17.55
CA TYR A 387 10.87 14.98 16.29
C TYR A 387 10.45 16.43 16.05
N ARG A 388 10.73 16.94 14.83
CA ARG A 388 10.50 18.36 14.49
C ARG A 388 9.03 18.76 14.24
N ARG A 389 8.09 17.81 14.17
CA ARG A 389 6.64 18.05 13.99
C ARG A 389 5.85 17.49 15.17
N ARG A 390 4.52 17.50 15.08
CA ARG A 390 3.63 16.85 16.04
C ARG A 390 3.67 15.33 15.90
N GLN A 391 3.18 14.64 16.89
CA GLN A 391 2.97 13.18 16.83
C GLN A 391 2.09 12.78 15.65
N ASP A 392 0.95 13.46 15.43
CA ASP A 392 0.04 13.20 14.31
C ASP A 392 0.65 13.42 12.92
N ASP A 393 1.78 14.12 12.85
CA ASP A 393 2.52 14.35 11.61
C ASP A 393 3.64 13.32 11.38
N MET A 394 3.78 12.32 12.25
CA MET A 394 4.75 11.24 12.09
C MET A 394 4.41 10.36 10.89
N THR A 395 5.44 9.76 10.30
CA THR A 395 5.28 8.75 9.25
C THR A 395 5.32 7.33 9.79
N ALA A 396 5.66 7.17 11.07
CA ALA A 396 5.51 5.90 11.76
C ALA A 396 4.04 5.52 11.88
N LEU A 397 3.74 4.24 11.87
CA LEU A 397 2.39 3.73 12.15
C LEU A 397 1.97 4.13 13.58
N PRO A 398 0.70 4.53 13.79
CA PRO A 398 0.22 4.89 15.12
C PRO A 398 0.51 3.83 16.17
N GLU A 399 0.32 2.56 15.84
CA GLU A 399 0.55 1.41 16.72
C GLU A 399 2.02 1.30 17.15
N GLU A 400 2.97 1.63 16.24
CA GLU A 400 4.40 1.63 16.57
C GLU A 400 4.78 2.78 17.51
N VAL A 401 4.15 3.94 17.34
CA VAL A 401 4.34 5.09 18.24
C VAL A 401 3.77 4.78 19.63
N GLU A 402 2.56 4.23 19.68
CA GLU A 402 1.90 3.82 20.93
C GLU A 402 2.71 2.72 21.63
N GLY A 403 3.19 1.72 20.87
CA GLY A 403 4.05 0.67 21.38
C GLY A 403 5.36 1.18 21.96
N ALA A 404 5.98 2.17 21.33
CA ALA A 404 7.20 2.83 21.83
C ALA A 404 6.93 3.57 23.15
N ILE A 405 5.86 4.36 23.23
CA ILE A 405 5.47 5.08 24.44
C ILE A 405 5.15 4.09 25.57
N ALA A 406 4.42 3.01 25.28
CA ALA A 406 4.08 1.97 26.27
C ALA A 406 5.32 1.26 26.83
N GLU A 407 6.40 1.14 26.06
CA GLU A 407 7.69 0.58 26.50
C GLU A 407 8.52 1.58 27.32
N GLY A 408 8.05 2.82 27.54
CA GLY A 408 8.69 3.84 28.38
C GLY A 408 9.58 4.83 27.63
N ILE A 409 9.43 4.93 26.32
CA ILE A 409 10.16 5.90 25.50
C ILE A 409 9.48 7.26 25.57
N GLU A 410 10.27 8.32 25.83
CA GLU A 410 9.79 9.69 25.87
C GLU A 410 9.71 10.28 24.46
N LEU A 411 8.58 10.90 24.10
CA LEU A 411 8.39 11.51 22.79
C LEU A 411 8.49 13.05 22.89
N LEU A 412 9.58 13.61 22.39
CA LEU A 412 9.89 15.05 22.35
C LEU A 412 9.53 15.63 20.98
N THR A 413 8.28 16.01 20.80
CA THR A 413 7.76 16.60 19.57
C THR A 413 8.01 18.09 19.46
N LEU A 414 7.87 18.66 18.25
CA LEU A 414 8.09 20.07 17.93
C LEU A 414 9.50 20.56 18.32
N LYS A 415 10.51 19.70 18.20
CA LYS A 415 11.91 19.99 18.46
C LYS A 415 12.77 19.64 17.25
N ALA A 416 13.36 20.65 16.60
CA ALA A 416 14.27 20.44 15.47
C ALA A 416 15.72 20.41 15.97
N PRO A 417 16.51 19.38 15.60
CA PRO A 417 17.93 19.34 15.96
C PRO A 417 18.69 20.50 15.31
N LEU A 418 19.63 21.10 16.03
CA LEU A 418 20.46 22.22 15.58
C LEU A 418 21.93 21.86 15.48
N ARG A 419 22.49 21.34 16.56
CA ARG A 419 23.89 20.95 16.67
C ARG A 419 24.06 19.90 17.77
N ILE A 420 25.15 19.19 17.72
CA ILE A 420 25.56 18.22 18.73
C ILE A 420 26.76 18.78 19.47
N GLU A 421 26.66 18.80 20.79
CA GLU A 421 27.75 19.21 21.68
C GLU A 421 28.58 17.97 22.03
N ALA A 422 29.87 18.04 21.74
CA ALA A 422 30.79 16.97 22.10
C ALA A 422 31.47 17.23 23.46
N ASP A 423 31.83 16.18 24.17
CA ASP A 423 32.67 16.23 25.37
C ASP A 423 34.17 16.40 25.03
N GLU A 424 35.02 16.44 26.04
CA GLU A 424 36.48 16.60 25.88
C GLU A 424 37.11 15.42 25.12
N ASN A 425 36.46 14.28 25.02
CA ASN A 425 36.91 13.10 24.30
C ASN A 425 36.34 13.03 22.86
N GLY A 426 35.59 14.04 22.45
CA GLY A 426 34.94 14.08 21.12
C GLY A 426 33.67 13.23 21.01
N ASN A 427 33.10 12.75 22.11
CA ASN A 427 31.84 12.02 22.13
C ASN A 427 30.65 12.97 22.32
N ALA A 428 29.49 12.62 21.76
CA ALA A 428 28.26 13.38 21.98
C ALA A 428 27.89 13.43 23.47
N ALA A 429 27.69 14.62 24.00
CA ALA A 429 27.29 14.91 25.38
C ALA A 429 25.89 15.54 25.47
N ALA A 430 25.46 16.25 24.43
CA ALA A 430 24.12 16.81 24.34
C ALA A 430 23.69 17.08 22.89
N LEU A 431 22.38 17.00 22.66
CA LEU A 431 21.72 17.49 21.44
C LEU A 431 21.05 18.83 21.74
N TRP A 432 21.43 19.87 21.01
CA TRP A 432 20.74 21.15 21.05
C TRP A 432 19.59 21.17 20.05
N VAL A 433 18.42 21.57 20.51
CA VAL A 433 17.20 21.59 19.70
C VAL A 433 16.55 22.97 19.72
N GLN A 434 15.96 23.34 18.58
CA GLN A 434 15.12 24.53 18.46
C GLN A 434 13.65 24.13 18.58
N PRO A 435 12.90 24.64 19.57
CA PRO A 435 11.47 24.48 19.62
C PRO A 435 10.77 24.98 18.36
N GLN A 436 9.79 24.24 17.89
CA GLN A 436 9.05 24.51 16.66
C GLN A 436 7.60 24.88 16.95
N MET A 437 6.97 25.51 15.98
CA MET A 437 5.54 25.74 15.88
C MET A 437 5.05 25.22 14.52
N ILE A 438 3.73 25.02 14.43
CA ILE A 438 3.09 24.57 13.20
C ILE A 438 3.12 25.70 12.19
N GLY A 439 3.67 25.44 11.00
CA GLY A 439 3.67 26.35 9.87
C GLY A 439 2.69 25.91 8.77
N PRO A 440 2.73 26.56 7.60
CA PRO A 440 1.86 26.23 6.47
C PRO A 440 2.02 24.77 6.01
N VAL A 441 0.92 24.19 5.52
CA VAL A 441 0.93 22.84 4.94
C VAL A 441 1.69 22.88 3.60
N ARG A 442 2.71 22.02 3.46
CA ARG A 442 3.46 21.80 2.23
C ARG A 442 3.60 20.30 2.00
N GLY A 443 3.31 19.83 0.78
CA GLY A 443 3.36 18.40 0.45
C GLY A 443 2.47 17.54 1.36
N GLY A 444 1.27 18.02 1.72
CA GLY A 444 0.30 17.29 2.52
C GLY A 444 0.54 17.31 4.04
N ARG A 445 1.64 17.91 4.53
CA ARG A 445 1.96 18.00 5.96
C ARG A 445 2.34 19.41 6.41
N PRO A 446 2.02 19.80 7.68
CA PRO A 446 2.47 21.07 8.23
C PRO A 446 4.00 21.18 8.21
N SER A 447 4.55 22.28 7.66
CA SER A 447 5.98 22.54 7.73
C SER A 447 6.33 23.07 9.12
N PRO A 448 7.44 22.60 9.75
CA PRO A 448 7.88 23.15 11.02
C PRO A 448 8.40 24.59 10.82
N LYS A 449 8.10 25.47 11.77
CA LYS A 449 8.55 26.85 11.80
C LYS A 449 9.19 27.12 13.16
N LYS A 450 10.35 27.81 13.16
CA LYS A 450 11.05 28.19 14.40
C LYS A 450 10.11 28.97 15.34
N ALA A 451 9.97 28.48 16.57
CA ALA A 451 9.29 29.20 17.64
C ALA A 451 10.20 30.30 18.23
N THR A 452 9.58 31.27 18.88
CA THR A 452 10.31 32.36 19.58
C THR A 452 10.92 31.93 20.93
N LYS A 453 10.80 30.65 21.28
CA LYS A 453 11.40 30.07 22.49
C LYS A 453 12.91 29.87 22.32
N PRO A 454 13.69 29.94 23.43
CA PRO A 454 15.11 29.66 23.40
C PRO A 454 15.41 28.21 22.98
N GLU A 455 16.64 28.00 22.55
CA GLU A 455 17.16 26.66 22.29
C GLU A 455 17.20 25.84 23.59
N GLU A 456 16.99 24.56 23.47
CA GLU A 456 17.01 23.62 24.60
C GLU A 456 18.18 22.65 24.45
N ARG A 457 18.86 22.39 25.55
CA ARG A 457 19.96 21.42 25.64
C ARG A 457 19.42 20.11 26.20
N LEU A 458 19.51 19.04 25.44
CA LEU A 458 19.11 17.68 25.83
C LEU A 458 20.36 16.83 26.06
N GLU A 459 20.61 16.49 27.31
CA GLU A 459 21.76 15.65 27.68
C GLU A 459 21.61 14.23 27.14
N CYS A 460 22.68 13.68 26.61
CA CYS A 460 22.72 12.32 26.07
C CYS A 460 24.11 11.72 26.14
N ASP A 461 24.20 10.41 26.04
CA ASP A 461 25.44 9.65 25.94
C ASP A 461 25.55 8.97 24.57
N VAL A 462 24.42 8.83 23.83
CA VAL A 462 24.35 8.27 22.49
C VAL A 462 23.25 8.98 21.70
N ILE A 463 23.51 9.24 20.42
CA ILE A 463 22.51 9.75 19.48
C ILE A 463 22.36 8.77 18.32
N LEU A 464 21.11 8.33 18.05
CA LEU A 464 20.76 7.50 16.90
C LEU A 464 20.10 8.35 15.83
N MET A 465 20.73 8.47 14.66
CA MET A 465 20.25 9.29 13.55
C MET A 465 19.33 8.48 12.64
N ALA A 466 18.01 8.70 12.73
CA ALA A 466 16.97 8.00 11.97
C ALA A 466 16.21 8.95 11.00
N VAL A 467 16.95 9.72 10.20
CA VAL A 467 16.43 10.84 9.39
C VAL A 467 16.21 10.49 7.92
N GLY A 468 16.30 9.24 7.58
CA GLY A 468 16.05 8.69 6.26
C GLY A 468 17.19 7.84 5.74
N GLN A 469 16.94 7.21 4.58
CA GLN A 469 17.87 6.32 3.90
C GLN A 469 18.25 6.88 2.55
N ASP A 470 19.40 6.47 2.02
CA ASP A 470 19.90 6.87 0.71
C ASP A 470 20.34 5.64 -0.12
N ILE A 471 20.54 5.86 -1.41
CA ILE A 471 20.79 4.82 -2.40
C ILE A 471 22.22 4.96 -2.92
N VAL A 472 22.96 3.86 -2.99
CA VAL A 472 24.30 3.82 -3.58
C VAL A 472 24.21 3.75 -5.11
N SER A 473 23.72 4.81 -5.75
CA SER A 473 23.45 4.86 -7.19
C SER A 473 24.67 5.21 -8.07
N LYS A 474 25.73 5.79 -7.49
CA LYS A 474 26.93 6.26 -8.23
C LYS A 474 27.59 5.22 -9.14
N PRO A 475 27.77 3.94 -8.75
CA PRO A 475 28.34 2.94 -9.65
C PRO A 475 27.50 2.70 -10.91
N PHE A 476 26.18 2.75 -10.76
CA PHE A 476 25.21 2.54 -11.83
C PHE A 476 25.13 3.77 -12.76
N GLU A 477 25.20 4.98 -12.20
CA GLU A 477 25.30 6.23 -12.95
C GLU A 477 26.56 6.23 -13.84
N LYS A 478 27.71 5.79 -13.31
CA LYS A 478 28.95 5.63 -14.08
C LYS A 478 28.84 4.59 -15.20
N ALA A 479 27.99 3.58 -15.04
CA ALA A 479 27.65 2.61 -16.09
C ALA A 479 26.62 3.16 -17.09
N GLY A 480 26.28 4.46 -17.05
CA GLY A 480 25.38 5.11 -18.00
C GLY A 480 23.89 4.95 -17.70
N ILE A 481 23.51 4.47 -16.51
CA ILE A 481 22.12 4.43 -16.07
C ILE A 481 21.71 5.82 -15.60
N ALA A 482 20.54 6.29 -16.05
CA ALA A 482 20.00 7.58 -15.66
C ALA A 482 19.65 7.61 -14.17
N VAL A 483 20.14 8.62 -13.45
CA VAL A 483 19.90 8.85 -12.01
C VAL A 483 19.32 10.24 -11.79
N ASN A 484 18.32 10.36 -10.94
CA ASN A 484 17.74 11.63 -10.53
C ASN A 484 17.55 11.64 -9.01
N ARG A 485 18.15 12.61 -8.33
CA ARG A 485 18.11 12.75 -6.87
C ARG A 485 18.49 11.47 -6.11
N GLY A 486 19.49 10.73 -6.64
CA GLY A 486 19.96 9.48 -6.06
C GLY A 486 19.15 8.24 -6.47
N CYS A 487 17.98 8.36 -7.09
CA CYS A 487 17.17 7.24 -7.55
C CYS A 487 17.46 6.90 -9.00
N LEU A 488 17.51 5.60 -9.33
CA LEU A 488 17.57 5.11 -10.70
C LEU A 488 16.27 5.47 -11.43
N GLN A 489 16.37 5.89 -12.68
CA GLN A 489 15.21 6.29 -13.47
C GLN A 489 14.70 5.12 -14.30
N ALA A 490 13.64 4.48 -13.85
CA ALA A 490 12.91 3.44 -14.57
C ALA A 490 11.52 3.96 -14.97
N ASP A 491 10.99 3.43 -16.06
CA ASP A 491 9.61 3.68 -16.47
C ASP A 491 8.59 2.83 -15.68
N ALA A 492 7.32 2.86 -16.07
CA ALA A 492 6.26 2.12 -15.39
C ALA A 492 6.42 0.58 -15.50
N THR A 493 7.18 0.09 -16.46
CA THR A 493 7.49 -1.33 -16.67
C THR A 493 8.72 -1.78 -15.88
N GLY A 494 9.42 -0.83 -15.27
CA GLY A 494 10.71 -1.03 -14.62
C GLY A 494 11.89 -0.93 -15.59
N ALA A 495 11.68 -0.65 -16.89
CA ALA A 495 12.75 -0.57 -17.87
C ALA A 495 13.61 0.69 -17.67
N LEU A 496 14.93 0.51 -17.82
CA LEU A 496 15.92 1.58 -17.76
C LEU A 496 16.24 2.11 -19.15
N ASN A 497 17.05 3.17 -19.21
CA ASN A 497 17.56 3.74 -20.47
C ASN A 497 18.57 2.85 -21.21
N ARG A 498 18.79 1.61 -20.76
CA ARG A 498 19.63 0.59 -21.41
C ARG A 498 18.78 -0.66 -21.71
N VAL A 499 18.87 -1.15 -22.95
CA VAL A 499 18.10 -2.31 -23.43
C VAL A 499 18.45 -3.55 -22.59
N GLY A 500 17.44 -4.33 -22.19
CA GLY A 500 17.58 -5.52 -21.36
C GLY A 500 17.86 -5.24 -19.88
N MET A 501 17.93 -3.98 -19.47
CA MET A 501 18.13 -3.59 -18.09
C MET A 501 16.85 -3.01 -17.47
N TYR A 502 16.56 -3.48 -16.26
CA TYR A 502 15.40 -3.10 -15.48
C TYR A 502 15.81 -2.73 -14.06
N ALA A 503 15.00 -1.95 -13.38
CA ALA A 503 15.20 -1.65 -11.96
C ALA A 503 13.86 -1.50 -11.23
N GLY A 504 13.87 -1.73 -9.91
CA GLY A 504 12.68 -1.53 -9.09
C GLY A 504 12.95 -1.62 -7.58
N GLY A 505 11.88 -1.39 -6.81
CA GLY A 505 11.99 -1.26 -5.37
C GLY A 505 12.56 0.08 -4.96
N ASP A 506 13.14 0.15 -3.76
CA ASP A 506 13.57 1.42 -3.15
C ASP A 506 14.66 2.15 -3.93
N CYS A 507 15.44 1.47 -4.77
CA CYS A 507 16.43 2.15 -5.61
C CYS A 507 15.81 2.99 -6.73
N VAL A 508 14.53 2.81 -7.03
CA VAL A 508 13.75 3.59 -8.01
C VAL A 508 12.80 4.55 -7.32
N SER A 509 11.99 4.04 -6.37
CA SER A 509 10.94 4.82 -5.71
C SER A 509 11.45 5.70 -4.54
N GLY A 510 12.67 5.51 -4.08
CA GLY A 510 13.11 5.88 -2.74
C GLY A 510 12.60 4.89 -1.68
N PRO A 511 13.08 4.99 -0.43
CA PRO A 511 12.66 4.12 0.68
C PRO A 511 11.13 4.09 0.83
N ALA A 512 10.55 2.87 0.77
CA ALA A 512 9.11 2.67 0.78
C ALA A 512 8.75 1.41 1.60
N THR A 513 7.64 0.75 1.25
CA THR A 513 7.13 -0.41 1.99
C THR A 513 7.50 -1.74 1.29
N VAL A 514 7.56 -2.82 2.06
CA VAL A 514 7.83 -4.17 1.53
C VAL A 514 6.89 -4.55 0.39
N ILE A 515 5.59 -4.26 0.53
CA ILE A 515 4.60 -4.64 -0.48
C ILE A 515 4.77 -3.87 -1.80
N LYS A 516 5.30 -2.64 -1.77
CA LYS A 516 5.67 -1.89 -2.97
C LYS A 516 6.92 -2.46 -3.64
N ALA A 517 7.90 -2.89 -2.86
CA ALA A 517 9.09 -3.56 -3.38
C ALA A 517 8.73 -4.89 -4.06
N ILE A 518 7.83 -5.69 -3.47
CA ILE A 518 7.26 -6.91 -4.05
C ILE A 518 6.54 -6.60 -5.36
N ALA A 519 5.67 -5.58 -5.37
CA ALA A 519 4.95 -5.16 -6.57
C ALA A 519 5.91 -4.78 -7.72
N ALA A 520 6.96 -4.03 -7.42
CA ALA A 520 7.97 -3.65 -8.40
C ALA A 520 8.69 -4.87 -8.99
N GLY A 521 9.05 -5.85 -8.14
CA GLY A 521 9.66 -7.10 -8.60
C GLY A 521 8.72 -7.93 -9.50
N LYS A 522 7.43 -8.00 -9.16
CA LYS A 522 6.40 -8.68 -9.95
C LYS A 522 6.21 -8.02 -11.33
N VAL A 523 6.11 -6.67 -11.36
CA VAL A 523 5.98 -5.91 -12.61
C VAL A 523 7.20 -6.10 -13.49
N ALA A 524 8.40 -5.97 -12.93
CA ALA A 524 9.63 -6.17 -13.68
C ALA A 524 9.74 -7.60 -14.25
N ALA A 525 9.38 -8.62 -13.48
CA ALA A 525 9.42 -10.00 -13.94
C ALA A 525 8.53 -10.23 -15.17
N ALA A 526 7.30 -9.72 -15.17
CA ALA A 526 6.38 -9.84 -16.30
C ALA A 526 6.93 -9.12 -17.56
N ASN A 527 7.50 -7.92 -17.39
CA ASN A 527 8.03 -7.15 -18.52
C ASN A 527 9.38 -7.69 -19.02
N ILE A 528 10.17 -8.33 -18.17
CA ILE A 528 11.38 -9.06 -18.58
C ILE A 528 11.00 -10.30 -19.39
N ASP A 529 10.00 -11.06 -18.97
CA ASP A 529 9.47 -12.22 -19.69
C ASP A 529 8.99 -11.83 -21.09
N GLU A 530 8.23 -10.73 -21.20
CA GLU A 530 7.79 -10.18 -22.49
C GLU A 530 8.97 -9.72 -23.36
N PHE A 531 9.95 -9.02 -22.78
CA PHE A 531 11.17 -8.61 -23.48
C PHE A 531 11.97 -9.80 -24.04
N LEU A 532 12.01 -10.90 -23.32
CA LEU A 532 12.68 -12.14 -23.72
C LEU A 532 11.89 -12.94 -24.78
N GLY A 533 10.69 -12.46 -25.15
CA GLY A 533 9.85 -13.02 -26.21
C GLY A 533 8.82 -14.04 -25.72
N PHE A 534 8.46 -14.01 -24.43
CA PHE A 534 7.48 -14.89 -23.80
C PHE A 534 6.30 -14.08 -23.25
N ASN A 535 5.27 -14.77 -22.77
CA ASN A 535 4.13 -14.16 -22.09
C ASN A 535 3.50 -15.20 -21.14
N HIS A 536 4.24 -15.56 -20.10
CA HIS A 536 3.78 -16.55 -19.14
C HIS A 536 2.75 -15.94 -18.19
N GLN A 537 1.73 -16.73 -17.84
CA GLN A 537 0.72 -16.38 -16.86
C GLN A 537 0.88 -17.26 -15.61
N ILE A 538 1.07 -16.65 -14.46
CA ILE A 538 1.12 -17.39 -13.19
C ILE A 538 -0.31 -17.60 -12.70
N SER A 539 -0.74 -18.83 -12.60
CA SER A 539 -2.05 -19.24 -12.08
C SER A 539 -1.88 -20.19 -10.90
N VAL A 540 -2.95 -20.35 -10.13
CA VAL A 540 -3.03 -21.33 -9.05
C VAL A 540 -4.37 -22.03 -9.14
N ASP A 541 -4.35 -23.36 -9.08
CA ASP A 541 -5.57 -24.17 -9.06
C ASP A 541 -6.03 -24.36 -7.60
N VAL A 542 -6.80 -23.38 -7.13
CA VAL A 542 -7.39 -23.39 -5.79
C VAL A 542 -8.87 -23.04 -5.91
N ASN A 543 -9.73 -23.95 -5.46
CA ASN A 543 -11.16 -23.69 -5.40
C ASN A 543 -11.49 -22.82 -4.18
N ILE A 544 -11.85 -21.56 -4.42
CA ILE A 544 -12.23 -20.61 -3.37
C ILE A 544 -13.68 -20.86 -2.96
N PRO A 545 -13.98 -21.01 -1.64
CA PRO A 545 -15.34 -21.22 -1.16
C PRO A 545 -16.31 -20.12 -1.61
N GLU A 546 -17.50 -20.51 -2.06
CA GLU A 546 -18.54 -19.55 -2.38
C GLU A 546 -19.05 -18.85 -1.11
N PRO A 547 -19.39 -17.57 -1.18
CA PRO A 547 -19.88 -16.85 -0.02
C PRO A 547 -21.29 -17.29 0.36
N LEU A 548 -21.51 -17.42 1.66
CA LEU A 548 -22.86 -17.56 2.19
C LEU A 548 -23.52 -16.18 2.26
N LEU A 549 -24.74 -16.08 1.73
CA LEU A 549 -25.59 -14.91 1.89
C LEU A 549 -26.16 -14.94 3.31
N THR A 550 -25.51 -14.30 4.23
CA THR A 550 -25.93 -14.14 5.62
C THR A 550 -25.97 -12.66 5.98
N ASP A 551 -26.80 -12.31 6.94
CA ASP A 551 -26.79 -10.97 7.51
C ASP A 551 -25.38 -10.63 8.03
N LYS A 552 -24.83 -9.52 7.54
CA LYS A 552 -23.53 -9.01 7.96
C LYS A 552 -23.69 -8.02 9.12
N THR A 553 -24.32 -8.48 10.21
CA THR A 553 -24.53 -7.66 11.39
C THR A 553 -23.20 -7.15 11.98
N PRO A 554 -23.19 -5.97 12.64
CA PRO A 554 -22.01 -5.50 13.37
C PRO A 554 -21.59 -6.54 14.44
N CYS A 555 -20.33 -6.93 14.45
CA CYS A 555 -19.79 -7.86 15.45
C CYS A 555 -18.41 -7.43 16.00
N GLY A 556 -17.91 -6.26 15.54
CA GLY A 556 -16.60 -5.76 15.91
C GLY A 556 -15.45 -6.44 15.19
N ARG A 557 -14.31 -5.75 15.15
CA ARG A 557 -13.06 -6.23 14.56
C ARG A 557 -12.27 -7.04 15.59
N VAL A 558 -11.74 -8.17 15.20
CA VAL A 558 -10.74 -8.90 16.01
C VAL A 558 -9.38 -8.22 15.83
N ASN A 559 -8.81 -7.72 16.91
CA ASN A 559 -7.47 -7.14 16.91
C ASN A 559 -6.46 -8.15 17.45
N LEU A 560 -5.24 -8.13 16.88
CA LEU A 560 -4.16 -8.95 17.40
C LEU A 560 -3.72 -8.42 18.77
N ALA A 561 -3.55 -9.33 19.71
CA ALA A 561 -3.01 -8.99 21.01
C ALA A 561 -1.48 -8.93 20.96
N GLU A 562 -0.90 -8.03 21.74
CA GLU A 562 0.55 -7.96 21.95
C GLU A 562 0.90 -8.39 23.38
N LYS A 563 2.14 -8.86 23.58
CA LYS A 563 2.68 -9.06 24.92
C LYS A 563 2.65 -7.76 25.72
N GLU A 564 2.39 -7.85 26.99
CA GLU A 564 2.44 -6.70 27.90
C GLU A 564 3.78 -5.95 27.78
N SER A 565 3.72 -4.61 27.81
CA SER A 565 4.89 -3.77 27.56
C SER A 565 6.07 -4.08 28.48
N TRP A 566 5.81 -4.37 29.76
CA TRP A 566 6.83 -4.76 30.73
C TRP A 566 7.46 -6.11 30.45
N ALA A 567 6.75 -7.05 29.81
CA ALA A 567 7.27 -8.38 29.47
C ALA A 567 8.06 -8.41 28.16
N ARG A 568 7.78 -7.46 27.24
CA ARG A 568 8.38 -7.45 25.89
C ARG A 568 9.56 -6.50 25.74
N ARG A 569 9.73 -5.54 26.64
CA ARG A 569 10.74 -4.48 26.52
C ARG A 569 12.17 -4.93 26.87
N ASP A 570 12.34 -6.08 27.54
CA ASP A 570 13.64 -6.54 28.01
C ASP A 570 14.24 -7.68 27.17
N ASN A 571 13.60 -8.02 26.04
CA ASN A 571 14.05 -9.10 25.16
C ASN A 571 13.71 -8.82 23.70
N PHE A 572 14.29 -9.61 22.78
CA PHE A 572 14.07 -9.54 21.35
C PHE A 572 13.11 -10.61 20.82
N GLU A 573 12.33 -11.24 21.69
CA GLU A 573 11.29 -12.17 21.27
C GLU A 573 10.17 -11.47 20.53
N HIS A 574 9.49 -12.21 19.68
CA HIS A 574 8.32 -11.71 18.96
C HIS A 574 7.23 -11.23 19.91
N ILE A 575 6.68 -10.04 19.62
CA ILE A 575 5.81 -9.31 20.55
C ILE A 575 4.31 -9.53 20.34
N GLU A 576 3.90 -9.99 19.16
CA GLU A 576 2.49 -10.06 18.74
C GLU A 576 1.99 -11.51 18.77
N TYR A 577 0.79 -11.75 19.28
CA TYR A 577 0.11 -13.04 19.22
C TYR A 577 -0.63 -13.21 17.90
N THR A 578 -1.02 -14.45 17.56
CA THR A 578 -1.93 -14.74 16.45
C THR A 578 -3.37 -14.83 16.94
N MET A 579 -4.33 -14.81 16.03
CA MET A 579 -5.75 -15.08 16.33
C MET A 579 -5.94 -16.54 16.74
N SER A 580 -6.93 -16.81 17.61
CA SER A 580 -7.46 -18.15 17.76
C SER A 580 -8.24 -18.57 16.51
N GLU A 581 -8.61 -19.84 16.44
CA GLU A 581 -9.41 -20.35 15.31
C GLU A 581 -10.80 -19.70 15.29
N GLU A 582 -11.45 -19.58 16.44
CA GLU A 582 -12.75 -18.92 16.58
C GLU A 582 -12.68 -17.45 16.18
N GLU A 583 -11.64 -16.74 16.59
CA GLU A 583 -11.40 -15.35 16.21
C GLU A 583 -11.17 -15.21 14.70
N ALA A 584 -10.40 -16.11 14.10
CA ALA A 584 -10.16 -16.10 12.67
C ALA A 584 -11.43 -16.40 11.86
N VAL A 585 -12.25 -17.36 12.28
CA VAL A 585 -13.55 -17.64 11.68
C VAL A 585 -14.49 -16.44 11.80
N GLN A 586 -14.56 -15.82 12.99
CA GLN A 586 -15.33 -14.59 13.20
C GLN A 586 -14.87 -13.50 12.25
N GLU A 587 -13.55 -13.22 12.18
CA GLU A 587 -13.00 -12.15 11.36
C GLU A 587 -13.19 -12.43 9.86
N ALA A 588 -13.02 -13.68 9.41
CA ALA A 588 -13.31 -14.10 8.04
C ALA A 588 -14.78 -13.88 7.67
N SER A 589 -15.71 -14.17 8.59
CA SER A 589 -17.16 -14.00 8.38
C SER A 589 -17.57 -12.54 8.15
N ARG A 590 -16.76 -11.59 8.61
CA ARG A 590 -16.99 -10.14 8.42
C ARG A 590 -16.73 -9.70 6.99
N CYS A 591 -15.94 -10.46 6.22
CA CYS A 591 -15.64 -10.12 4.84
C CYS A 591 -16.92 -10.11 3.99
N LEU A 592 -17.13 -9.00 3.24
CA LEU A 592 -18.31 -8.82 2.39
C LEU A 592 -18.19 -9.55 1.05
N ARG A 593 -17.08 -10.25 0.77
CA ARG A 593 -16.85 -10.97 -0.48
C ARG A 593 -17.15 -10.12 -1.71
N CYS A 594 -16.52 -8.94 -1.77
CA CYS A 594 -16.66 -7.99 -2.88
C CYS A 594 -16.26 -8.59 -4.25
N ASP A 595 -15.47 -9.65 -4.25
CA ASP A 595 -15.09 -10.44 -5.43
C ASP A 595 -16.29 -11.14 -6.08
N LYS A 596 -17.29 -11.53 -5.30
CA LYS A 596 -18.48 -12.27 -5.75
C LYS A 596 -19.73 -11.39 -5.80
N HIS A 597 -19.90 -10.54 -4.79
CA HIS A 597 -21.10 -9.72 -4.64
C HIS A 597 -20.94 -8.31 -5.21
N GLY A 598 -19.74 -7.96 -5.70
CA GLY A 598 -19.40 -6.60 -6.11
C GLY A 598 -19.07 -5.69 -4.93
N CYS A 599 -18.45 -4.56 -5.22
CA CYS A 599 -18.02 -3.63 -4.18
C CYS A 599 -19.04 -2.55 -3.86
N GLY A 600 -20.18 -2.55 -4.49
CA GLY A 600 -21.28 -1.64 -4.22
C GLY A 600 -22.40 -2.31 -3.45
N MET A 601 -23.12 -1.53 -2.70
CA MET A 601 -24.43 -1.91 -2.18
C MET A 601 -25.47 -2.07 -3.29
N LEU A 602 -25.04 -1.90 -4.54
CA LEU A 602 -25.86 -1.61 -5.69
C LEU A 602 -25.80 -2.73 -6.73
N ARG A 603 -25.34 -3.89 -6.36
CA ARG A 603 -25.38 -5.02 -7.26
C ARG A 603 -26.81 -5.38 -7.61
N GLY A 604 -27.13 -5.38 -8.88
CA GLY A 604 -28.51 -5.43 -9.33
C GLY A 604 -29.29 -4.17 -8.99
N GLY A 605 -28.55 -3.11 -8.61
CA GLY A 605 -29.05 -1.76 -8.47
C GLY A 605 -29.69 -1.40 -7.15
N ARG A 606 -29.94 -2.32 -6.23
CA ARG A 606 -30.66 -2.03 -4.99
C ARG A 606 -30.02 -2.62 -3.76
N GLN A 607 -30.05 -1.83 -2.70
CA GLN A 607 -29.50 -2.14 -1.38
C GLN A 607 -30.28 -3.23 -0.65
N ASP A 608 -31.57 -3.28 -0.83
CA ASP A 608 -32.53 -4.19 -0.22
C ASP A 608 -32.48 -5.63 -0.76
N ARG A 609 -31.58 -5.88 -1.72
CA ARG A 609 -31.38 -7.20 -2.31
C ARG A 609 -30.10 -7.90 -1.85
N TRP A 610 -29.49 -7.37 -0.82
CA TRP A 610 -28.29 -7.96 -0.22
C TRP A 610 -28.63 -8.95 0.89
#